data_3829b3c6fd8c4f48bf54799a640f388c
#
_entry.id   3829b3c6fd8c4f48bf54799a640f388c
#
_cell.length_a   1.000
_cell.length_b   1.000
_cell.length_c   1.000
_cell.angle_alpha   90.00
_cell.angle_beta   90.00
_cell.angle_gamma   90.00
#
_symmetry.space_group_name_H-M   'P 1'
#
loop_
_entity.id
_entity.type
_entity.pdbx_description
1 polymer ?
#
loop_
_entity_poly.entity_id
_entity_poly.type
_entity_poly.pdbx_seq_one_letter_code
_entity_poly.pdbx_strand_id
1 'polypeptide(L)'
;MLDLAAANLLSPIVLSFALGLIAALARSDLSVPEAVAKGLSIYLLFAIGFKGGVAVAEHGVGLSLGLAIGAGVAMSFVLPFIAFGLLRGMSRMGPLDAAAVAAHYGSISIVTFVAGTSVVEAAGFKPEGFMVAVAAAMEAPAILSALWLAART
;
A
#
# COMPACT_ATOMS: atom_id res chain seq x y z
N MET A 1 6.65 17.19 -19.77
CA MET A 1 6.47 15.73 -19.62
C MET A 1 7.81 15.02 -19.33
N LEU A 2 8.87 15.26 -20.12
CA LEU A 2 10.19 14.65 -19.87
C LEU A 2 10.79 15.10 -18.53
N ASP A 3 10.67 16.37 -18.16
CA ASP A 3 11.18 16.89 -16.89
C ASP A 3 10.49 16.27 -15.68
N LEU A 4 9.18 16.04 -15.77
CA LEU A 4 8.41 15.36 -14.72
C LEU A 4 8.83 13.88 -14.59
N ALA A 5 9.06 13.20 -15.72
CA ALA A 5 9.53 11.82 -15.71
C ALA A 5 10.95 11.73 -15.13
N ALA A 6 11.85 12.66 -15.52
CA ALA A 6 13.20 12.72 -14.97
C ALA A 6 13.20 13.00 -13.45
N ALA A 7 12.40 13.95 -12.99
CA ALA A 7 12.25 14.25 -11.56
C ALA A 7 11.76 13.04 -10.76
N ASN A 8 10.80 12.27 -11.30
CA ASN A 8 10.31 11.06 -10.67
C ASN A 8 11.38 9.95 -10.63
N LEU A 9 12.11 9.74 -11.72
CA LEU A 9 13.18 8.74 -11.79
C LEU A 9 14.35 9.07 -10.84
N LEU A 10 14.61 10.36 -10.60
CA LEU A 10 15.64 10.83 -9.67
C LEU A 10 15.10 11.00 -8.24
N SER A 11 13.88 10.59 -7.97
CA SER A 11 13.31 10.66 -6.61
C SER A 11 14.06 9.71 -5.66
N PRO A 12 14.19 10.07 -4.36
CA PRO A 12 14.84 9.22 -3.36
C PRO A 12 14.26 7.80 -3.28
N ILE A 13 12.96 7.65 -3.55
CA ILE A 13 12.25 6.36 -3.54
C ILE A 13 12.77 5.46 -4.66
N VAL A 14 12.82 5.99 -5.89
CA VAL A 14 13.29 5.23 -7.06
C VAL A 14 14.79 4.94 -6.97
N LEU A 15 15.58 5.92 -6.52
CA LEU A 15 17.01 5.74 -6.32
C LEU A 15 17.33 4.69 -5.24
N SER A 16 16.56 4.65 -4.14
CA SER A 16 16.70 3.63 -3.09
C SER A 16 16.38 2.23 -3.63
N PHE A 17 15.34 2.10 -4.46
CA PHE A 17 15.03 0.83 -5.13
C PHE A 17 16.16 0.41 -6.08
N ALA A 18 16.65 1.33 -6.90
CA ALA A 18 17.77 1.06 -7.83
C ALA A 18 19.04 0.62 -7.06
N LEU A 19 19.35 1.29 -5.94
CA LEU A 19 20.46 0.92 -5.07
C LEU A 19 20.29 -0.50 -4.52
N GLY A 20 19.11 -0.84 -4.00
CA GLY A 20 18.81 -2.18 -3.52
C GLY A 20 18.93 -3.25 -4.60
N LEU A 21 18.45 -2.95 -5.82
CA LEU A 21 18.59 -3.85 -6.97
C LEU A 21 20.06 -4.07 -7.34
N ILE A 22 20.85 -3.00 -7.42
CA ILE A 22 22.29 -3.08 -7.72
C ILE A 22 23.02 -3.89 -6.65
N ALA A 23 22.72 -3.65 -5.38
CA ALA A 23 23.29 -4.41 -4.26
C ALA A 23 22.96 -5.91 -4.36
N ALA A 24 21.71 -6.25 -4.69
CA ALA A 24 21.28 -7.64 -4.88
C ALA A 24 21.99 -8.30 -6.07
N LEU A 25 22.11 -7.60 -7.22
CA LEU A 25 22.82 -8.09 -8.40
C LEU A 25 24.32 -8.26 -8.13
N ALA A 26 24.91 -7.38 -7.33
CA ALA A 26 26.30 -7.47 -6.87
C ALA A 26 26.52 -8.55 -5.80
N ARG A 27 25.45 -9.30 -5.42
CA ARG A 27 25.47 -10.30 -4.34
C ARG A 27 25.98 -9.74 -3.02
N SER A 28 25.65 -8.48 -2.74
CA SER A 28 25.98 -7.84 -1.46
C SER A 28 25.15 -8.44 -0.34
N ASP A 29 25.79 -8.67 0.80
CA ASP A 29 25.16 -9.23 2.01
C ASP A 29 24.41 -8.13 2.81
N LEU A 30 23.62 -7.32 2.11
CA LEU A 30 22.77 -6.30 2.72
C LEU A 30 21.47 -6.95 3.21
N SER A 31 21.51 -7.53 4.39
CA SER A 31 20.31 -8.03 5.07
C SER A 31 19.90 -7.09 6.20
N VAL A 32 18.61 -6.77 6.27
CA VAL A 32 18.05 -6.07 7.43
C VAL A 32 17.69 -7.11 8.48
N PRO A 33 18.23 -7.03 9.71
CA PRO A 33 17.84 -7.96 10.77
C PRO A 33 16.33 -7.99 10.98
N GLU A 34 15.77 -9.17 11.18
CA GLU A 34 14.30 -9.36 11.27
C GLU A 34 13.67 -8.51 12.38
N ALA A 35 14.34 -8.36 13.53
CA ALA A 35 13.88 -7.52 14.62
C ALA A 35 13.76 -6.04 14.22
N VAL A 36 14.71 -5.54 13.40
CA VAL A 36 14.68 -4.16 12.87
C VAL A 36 13.55 -4.01 11.86
N ALA A 37 13.40 -4.95 10.94
CA ALA A 37 12.32 -4.95 9.95
C ALA A 37 10.95 -4.94 10.64
N LYS A 38 10.76 -5.77 11.67
CA LYS A 38 9.52 -5.81 12.46
C LYS A 38 9.28 -4.51 13.24
N GLY A 39 10.30 -3.92 13.84
CA GLY A 39 10.21 -2.63 14.53
C GLY A 39 9.81 -1.50 13.58
N LEU A 40 10.41 -1.44 12.38
CA LEU A 40 10.06 -0.47 11.34
C LEU A 40 8.62 -0.67 10.84
N SER A 41 8.16 -1.89 10.68
CA SER A 41 6.77 -2.18 10.27
C SER A 41 5.77 -1.68 11.31
N ILE A 42 6.01 -1.91 12.60
CA ILE A 42 5.16 -1.41 13.68
C ILE A 42 5.16 0.13 13.71
N TYR A 43 6.34 0.74 13.56
CA TYR A 43 6.47 2.19 13.48
C TYR A 43 5.67 2.78 12.30
N LEU A 44 5.76 2.18 11.12
CA LEU A 44 5.02 2.61 9.94
C LEU A 44 3.50 2.52 10.15
N LEU A 45 3.03 1.41 10.71
CA LEU A 45 1.61 1.24 11.04
C LEU A 45 1.11 2.35 11.97
N PHE A 46 1.87 2.62 13.04
CA PHE A 46 1.56 3.70 13.98
C PHE A 46 1.57 5.07 13.29
N ALA A 47 2.61 5.36 12.51
CA ALA A 47 2.77 6.64 11.82
C ALA A 47 1.63 6.91 10.82
N ILE A 48 1.21 5.88 10.06
CA ILE A 48 0.09 5.98 9.12
C ILE A 48 -1.22 6.22 9.86
N GLY A 49 -1.50 5.42 10.90
CA GLY A 49 -2.71 5.58 11.71
C GLY A 49 -2.79 6.94 12.39
N PHE A 50 -1.67 7.42 12.95
CA PHE A 50 -1.59 8.73 13.58
C PHE A 50 -1.81 9.87 12.57
N LYS A 51 -1.13 9.84 11.42
CA LYS A 51 -1.35 10.82 10.34
C LYS A 51 -2.79 10.81 9.83
N GLY A 52 -3.37 9.62 9.66
CA GLY A 52 -4.78 9.48 9.29
C GLY A 52 -5.71 10.13 10.30
N GLY A 53 -5.48 9.89 11.59
CA GLY A 53 -6.26 10.50 12.68
C GLY A 53 -6.14 12.02 12.71
N VAL A 54 -4.93 12.56 12.57
CA VAL A 54 -4.69 14.02 12.50
C VAL A 54 -5.43 14.62 11.29
N ALA A 55 -5.32 14.00 10.11
CA ALA A 55 -5.98 14.49 8.91
C ALA A 55 -7.52 14.55 9.07
N VAL A 56 -8.11 13.55 9.73
CA VAL A 56 -9.55 13.56 10.05
C VAL A 56 -9.89 14.67 11.05
N ALA A 57 -9.05 14.89 12.06
CA ALA A 57 -9.27 15.95 13.06
C ALA A 57 -9.19 17.36 12.43
N GLU A 58 -8.29 17.58 11.49
CA GLU A 58 -8.10 18.87 10.81
C GLU A 58 -9.19 19.17 9.77
N HIS A 59 -9.59 18.18 8.98
CA HIS A 59 -10.56 18.35 7.89
C HIS A 59 -12.02 18.14 8.32
N GLY A 60 -12.22 17.59 9.52
CA GLY A 60 -13.54 17.23 10.02
C GLY A 60 -14.14 15.98 9.36
N VAL A 61 -15.20 15.48 9.97
CA VAL A 61 -15.93 14.31 9.45
C VAL A 61 -17.03 14.80 8.50
N GLY A 62 -16.71 14.86 7.21
CA GLY A 62 -17.67 15.23 6.16
C GLY A 62 -18.17 14.03 5.36
N LEU A 63 -19.21 14.26 4.55
CA LEU A 63 -19.77 13.21 3.67
C LEU A 63 -18.71 12.67 2.69
N SER A 64 -17.84 13.53 2.16
CA SER A 64 -16.77 13.14 1.23
C SER A 64 -15.79 12.15 1.86
N LEU A 65 -15.36 12.41 3.10
CA LEU A 65 -14.51 11.49 3.85
C LEU A 65 -15.23 10.17 4.10
N GLY A 66 -16.50 10.21 4.53
CA GLY A 66 -17.29 9.00 4.78
C GLY A 66 -17.47 8.14 3.54
N LEU A 67 -17.77 8.75 2.40
CA LEU A 67 -17.88 8.05 1.10
C LEU A 67 -16.53 7.49 0.64
N ALA A 68 -15.45 8.25 0.79
CA ALA A 68 -14.11 7.79 0.40
C ALA A 68 -13.65 6.61 1.27
N ILE A 69 -13.84 6.67 2.59
CA ILE A 69 -13.54 5.54 3.49
C ILE A 69 -14.43 4.34 3.13
N GLY A 70 -15.74 4.53 2.96
CA GLY A 70 -16.67 3.46 2.61
C GLY A 70 -16.28 2.77 1.29
N ALA A 71 -15.96 3.54 0.27
CA ALA A 71 -15.50 3.01 -1.02
C ALA A 71 -14.15 2.28 -0.86
N GLY A 72 -13.19 2.87 -0.15
CA GLY A 72 -11.88 2.27 0.10
C GLY A 72 -12.00 0.94 0.84
N VAL A 73 -12.76 0.89 1.93
CA VAL A 73 -13.02 -0.34 2.72
C VAL A 73 -13.70 -1.40 1.86
N ALA A 74 -14.71 -1.03 1.07
CA ALA A 74 -15.39 -1.97 0.19
C ALA A 74 -14.44 -2.55 -0.88
N MET A 75 -13.63 -1.71 -1.51
CA MET A 75 -12.62 -2.16 -2.48
C MET A 75 -11.57 -3.04 -1.82
N SER A 76 -11.04 -2.62 -0.67
CA SER A 76 -10.04 -3.38 0.10
C SER A 76 -10.55 -4.78 0.48
N PHE A 77 -11.83 -4.90 0.83
CA PHE A 77 -12.45 -6.18 1.16
C PHE A 77 -12.72 -7.05 -0.07
N VAL A 78 -13.16 -6.46 -1.19
CA VAL A 78 -13.59 -7.21 -2.39
C VAL A 78 -12.44 -7.63 -3.29
N LEU A 79 -11.43 -6.76 -3.47
CA LEU A 79 -10.32 -7.02 -4.40
C LEU A 79 -9.57 -8.33 -4.11
N PRO A 80 -9.30 -8.75 -2.86
CA PRO A 80 -8.68 -10.04 -2.59
C PRO A 80 -9.45 -11.23 -3.13
N PHE A 81 -10.79 -11.21 -3.11
CA PHE A 81 -11.59 -12.31 -3.67
C PHE A 81 -11.46 -12.40 -5.19
N ILE A 82 -11.47 -11.23 -5.86
CA ILE A 82 -11.27 -11.16 -7.32
C ILE A 82 -9.87 -11.67 -7.68
N ALA A 83 -8.84 -11.15 -6.99
CA ALA A 83 -7.45 -11.55 -7.20
C ALA A 83 -7.25 -13.05 -6.95
N PHE A 84 -7.82 -13.58 -5.86
CA PHE A 84 -7.76 -15.00 -5.55
C PHE A 84 -8.39 -15.84 -6.66
N GLY A 85 -9.59 -15.49 -7.14
CA GLY A 85 -10.26 -16.18 -8.24
C GLY A 85 -9.42 -16.18 -9.51
N LEU A 86 -8.83 -15.05 -9.89
CA LEU A 86 -7.96 -14.92 -11.05
C LEU A 86 -6.67 -15.76 -10.89
N LEU A 87 -6.00 -15.67 -9.73
CA LEU A 87 -4.79 -16.45 -9.46
C LEU A 87 -5.06 -17.96 -9.51
N ARG A 88 -6.17 -18.41 -8.95
CA ARG A 88 -6.56 -19.81 -8.98
C ARG A 88 -6.94 -20.30 -10.39
N GLY A 89 -7.54 -19.44 -11.20
CA GLY A 89 -7.93 -19.76 -12.57
C GLY A 89 -6.81 -19.66 -13.60
N MET A 90 -5.86 -18.76 -13.41
CA MET A 90 -4.83 -18.41 -14.40
C MET A 90 -3.42 -18.90 -14.04
N SER A 91 -3.21 -19.38 -12.83
CA SER A 91 -1.90 -19.86 -12.36
C SER A 91 -1.98 -21.24 -11.73
N ARG A 92 -0.81 -21.87 -11.53
CA ARG A 92 -0.68 -23.16 -10.81
C ARG A 92 -0.40 -22.97 -9.32
N MET A 93 -0.66 -21.79 -8.78
CA MET A 93 -0.45 -21.51 -7.35
C MET A 93 -1.30 -22.39 -6.45
N GLY A 94 -0.73 -22.84 -5.35
CA GLY A 94 -1.48 -23.49 -4.28
C GLY A 94 -2.54 -22.52 -3.70
N PRO A 95 -3.62 -23.07 -3.10
CA PRO A 95 -4.68 -22.20 -2.57
C PRO A 95 -4.20 -21.23 -1.51
N LEU A 96 -3.31 -21.67 -0.62
CA LEU A 96 -2.76 -20.84 0.44
C LEU A 96 -1.87 -19.71 -0.11
N ASP A 97 -1.00 -20.02 -1.08
CA ASP A 97 -0.15 -19.05 -1.73
C ASP A 97 -0.99 -18.02 -2.51
N ALA A 98 -2.03 -18.49 -3.22
CA ALA A 98 -2.94 -17.60 -3.92
C ALA A 98 -3.70 -16.66 -2.96
N ALA A 99 -4.10 -17.14 -1.77
CA ALA A 99 -4.72 -16.29 -0.76
C ALA A 99 -3.74 -15.26 -0.19
N ALA A 100 -2.49 -15.67 0.08
CA ALA A 100 -1.45 -14.77 0.56
C ALA A 100 -1.13 -13.66 -0.45
N VAL A 101 -0.99 -14.00 -1.74
CA VAL A 101 -0.77 -13.03 -2.81
C VAL A 101 -2.00 -12.12 -2.98
N ALA A 102 -3.20 -12.69 -2.96
CA ALA A 102 -4.45 -11.94 -3.11
C ALA A 102 -4.64 -10.88 -2.02
N ALA A 103 -4.15 -11.12 -0.79
CA ALA A 103 -4.18 -10.15 0.30
C ALA A 103 -3.58 -8.80 -0.08
N HIS A 104 -2.48 -8.82 -0.84
CA HIS A 104 -1.77 -7.60 -1.23
C HIS A 104 -2.56 -6.73 -2.22
N TYR A 105 -3.54 -7.29 -2.93
CA TYR A 105 -4.38 -6.52 -3.85
C TYR A 105 -5.46 -5.68 -3.16
N GLY A 106 -5.82 -6.02 -1.94
CA GLY A 106 -6.75 -5.22 -1.13
C GLY A 106 -6.07 -4.16 -0.26
N SER A 107 -4.77 -4.35 0.04
CA SER A 107 -3.98 -3.40 0.83
C SER A 107 -3.36 -2.31 -0.04
N ILE A 108 -3.16 -1.12 0.53
CA ILE A 108 -2.48 -0.01 -0.13
C ILE A 108 -0.98 -0.06 0.19
N SER A 109 -0.14 -0.03 -0.85
CA SER A 109 1.29 0.24 -0.67
C SER A 109 1.50 1.71 -0.31
N ILE A 110 1.96 1.98 0.92
CA ILE A 110 2.23 3.35 1.38
C ILE A 110 3.28 4.04 0.50
N VAL A 111 4.27 3.30 0.00
CA VAL A 111 5.30 3.83 -0.91
C VAL A 111 4.67 4.28 -2.22
N THR A 112 3.79 3.47 -2.80
CA THR A 112 3.06 3.82 -4.03
C THR A 112 2.11 4.99 -3.78
N PHE A 113 1.45 5.04 -2.63
CA PHE A 113 0.58 6.15 -2.25
C PHE A 113 1.36 7.47 -2.16
N VAL A 114 2.50 7.48 -1.46
CA VAL A 114 3.35 8.68 -1.33
C VAL A 114 3.94 9.09 -2.68
N ALA A 115 4.40 8.16 -3.49
CA ALA A 115 4.88 8.45 -4.83
C ALA A 115 3.78 9.03 -5.73
N GLY A 116 2.58 8.44 -5.68
CA GLY A 116 1.42 8.92 -6.44
C GLY A 116 0.98 10.34 -6.03
N THR A 117 0.92 10.61 -4.73
CA THR A 117 0.61 11.97 -4.24
C THR A 117 1.65 12.98 -4.69
N SER A 118 2.94 12.65 -4.62
CA SER A 118 4.01 13.53 -5.10
C SER A 118 3.91 13.84 -6.60
N VAL A 119 3.53 12.86 -7.43
CA VAL A 119 3.31 13.07 -8.87
C VAL A 119 2.11 13.99 -9.12
N VAL A 120 1.01 13.79 -8.40
CA VAL A 120 -0.20 14.60 -8.49
C VAL A 120 0.08 16.05 -8.07
N GLU A 121 0.83 16.26 -6.99
CA GLU A 121 1.26 17.57 -6.52
C GLU A 121 2.18 18.28 -7.52
N ALA A 122 3.15 17.55 -8.08
CA ALA A 122 4.04 18.07 -9.11
C ALA A 122 3.30 18.46 -10.41
N ALA A 123 2.15 17.83 -10.67
CA ALA A 123 1.27 18.19 -11.78
C ALA A 123 0.34 19.40 -11.46
N GLY A 124 0.48 20.01 -10.28
CA GLY A 124 -0.28 21.18 -9.86
C GLY A 124 -1.63 20.90 -9.22
N PHE A 125 -1.94 19.64 -8.92
CA PHE A 125 -3.16 19.24 -8.20
C PHE A 125 -2.86 19.09 -6.71
N LYS A 126 -3.85 19.37 -5.85
CA LYS A 126 -3.75 19.12 -4.41
C LYS A 126 -4.57 17.88 -4.06
N PRO A 127 -3.93 16.77 -3.65
CA PRO A 127 -4.66 15.64 -3.08
C PRO A 127 -5.36 16.06 -1.79
N GLU A 128 -6.53 15.48 -1.55
CA GLU A 128 -7.24 15.69 -0.29
C GLU A 128 -6.44 15.13 0.90
N GLY A 129 -6.21 15.95 1.92
CA GLY A 129 -5.40 15.55 3.09
C GLY A 129 -5.92 14.31 3.82
N PHE A 130 -7.23 14.09 3.81
CA PHE A 130 -7.86 12.92 4.43
C PHE A 130 -7.60 11.59 3.70
N MET A 131 -7.01 11.59 2.51
CA MET A 131 -6.71 10.35 1.77
C MET A 131 -5.75 9.42 2.55
N VAL A 132 -4.94 9.96 3.45
CA VAL A 132 -4.11 9.16 4.37
C VAL A 132 -4.99 8.33 5.32
N ALA A 133 -6.11 8.89 5.79
CA ALA A 133 -7.06 8.16 6.62
C ALA A 133 -7.78 7.04 5.86
N VAL A 134 -8.12 7.28 4.58
CA VAL A 134 -8.66 6.24 3.69
C VAL A 134 -7.66 5.10 3.52
N ALA A 135 -6.39 5.42 3.25
CA ALA A 135 -5.32 4.43 3.13
C ALA A 135 -5.18 3.59 4.41
N ALA A 136 -5.18 4.22 5.59
CA ALA A 136 -5.12 3.53 6.87
C ALA A 136 -6.34 2.61 7.09
N ALA A 137 -7.54 3.03 6.71
CA ALA A 137 -8.75 2.24 6.84
C ALA A 137 -8.80 1.01 5.92
N MET A 138 -8.08 1.03 4.82
CA MET A 138 -8.03 -0.07 3.85
C MET A 138 -7.15 -1.25 4.27
N GLU A 139 -6.28 -1.10 5.27
CA GLU A 139 -5.36 -2.17 5.70
C GLU A 139 -6.10 -3.37 6.31
N ALA A 140 -6.97 -3.13 7.27
CA ALA A 140 -7.63 -4.19 8.01
C ALA A 140 -8.58 -5.07 7.17
N PRO A 141 -9.45 -4.52 6.29
CA PRO A 141 -10.35 -5.33 5.48
C PRO A 141 -9.66 -6.30 4.54
N ALA A 142 -8.52 -5.90 3.94
CA ALA A 142 -7.71 -6.76 3.08
C ALA A 142 -7.17 -7.98 3.84
N ILE A 143 -6.66 -7.76 5.05
CA ILE A 143 -6.13 -8.84 5.90
C ILE A 143 -7.26 -9.79 6.29
N LEU A 144 -8.41 -9.27 6.69
CA LEU A 144 -9.56 -10.10 7.10
C LEU A 144 -10.06 -10.98 5.95
N SER A 145 -10.21 -10.43 4.74
CA SER A 145 -10.64 -11.19 3.55
C SER A 145 -9.63 -12.27 3.18
N ALA A 146 -8.32 -11.98 3.28
CA ALA A 146 -7.26 -12.94 2.99
C ALA A 146 -7.22 -14.08 4.03
N LEU A 147 -7.32 -13.76 5.31
CA LEU A 147 -7.39 -14.77 6.38
C LEU A 147 -8.62 -15.66 6.22
N TRP A 148 -9.75 -15.08 5.84
CA TRP A 148 -10.96 -15.85 5.56
C TRP A 148 -10.80 -16.79 4.36
N LEU A 149 -10.16 -16.32 3.28
CA LEU A 149 -9.82 -17.16 2.12
C LEU A 149 -8.87 -18.29 2.53
N ALA A 150 -7.79 -17.98 3.25
CA ALA A 150 -6.81 -18.96 3.70
C ALA A 150 -7.43 -20.02 4.63
N ALA A 151 -8.35 -19.63 5.50
CA ALA A 151 -9.04 -20.56 6.42
C ALA A 151 -9.99 -21.53 5.70
N ARG A 152 -10.38 -21.26 4.46
CA ARG A 152 -11.27 -22.11 3.65
C ARG A 152 -10.56 -22.97 2.62
N THR A 153 -9.26 -22.84 2.51
CA THR A 153 -8.42 -23.62 1.60
C THR A 153 -7.68 -24.75 2.30
#